data_c17caa1c61d96668e2d96167a71223ab
#
_entry.id   c17caa1c61d96668e2d96167a71223ab
#
_cell.length_a   1.000
_cell.length_b   1.000
_cell.length_c   1.000
_cell.angle_alpha   90.00
_cell.angle_beta   90.00
_cell.angle_gamma   90.00
#
_symmetry.space_group_name_H-M   'P 1'
#
loop_
_entity.id
_entity.type
_entity.pdbx_description
1 polymer ?
#
loop_
_entity_poly.entity_id
_entity_poly.type
_entity_poly.pdbx_seq_one_letter_code
_entity_poly.pdbx_strand_id
1 'polypeptide(L)'
;LKLHGNDSLGGHVVVQGGTMKNDSVVRAFELLSHTEVARSNMPEMMGAYGCALHAIAEIRDADAAVAKAHTLDDLLNMATYDTKLLNCKGCENHCFVTMYKFAGGRRFYSGNKCERVFNNKGKDYVKGENIYPYKYRLLFDRAEESVESDPKKPVVAIPRVLNMYEDFPFWHTLFTKAGFQVMLSSESTFQRYEGALSSVMSDNICFPAKLVHSHVKELDERLSQLPDGRQGFIFMPYVIFEHQDDDRNINSYNCPIVSA
;
A
#
# COMPACT_ATOMS: atom_id res chain seq x y z
N LEU A 1 -0.23 -16.85 -11.49
CA LEU A 1 -1.30 -17.15 -12.45
C LEU A 1 -2.36 -17.96 -11.73
N LYS A 2 -3.58 -17.43 -11.61
CA LYS A 2 -4.73 -18.22 -11.15
C LYS A 2 -5.29 -18.99 -12.35
N LEU A 3 -4.60 -20.06 -12.75
CA LEU A 3 -5.10 -20.98 -13.78
C LEU A 3 -5.99 -22.01 -13.08
N HIS A 4 -7.20 -22.16 -13.54
CA HIS A 4 -8.10 -23.22 -13.15
C HIS A 4 -7.94 -24.41 -14.07
N GLY A 5 -8.14 -25.64 -13.61
CA GLY A 5 -7.78 -26.90 -14.27
C GLY A 5 -8.29 -27.13 -15.73
N ASN A 6 -9.15 -26.24 -16.23
CA ASN A 6 -9.64 -26.28 -17.63
C ASN A 6 -9.16 -25.11 -18.49
N ASP A 7 -8.30 -24.22 -17.93
CA ASP A 7 -7.81 -23.08 -18.68
C ASP A 7 -6.70 -23.53 -19.65
N SER A 8 -6.90 -23.30 -20.95
CA SER A 8 -5.89 -23.56 -21.96
C SER A 8 -4.95 -22.37 -22.11
N LEU A 9 -3.66 -22.61 -21.96
CA LEU A 9 -2.62 -21.62 -22.25
C LEU A 9 -2.34 -21.45 -23.75
N GLY A 10 -3.05 -22.18 -24.62
CA GLY A 10 -2.78 -22.23 -26.05
C GLY A 10 -1.69 -23.23 -26.42
N GLY A 11 -1.44 -23.39 -27.74
CA GLY A 11 -0.48 -24.37 -28.27
C GLY A 11 0.99 -23.96 -28.19
N HIS A 12 1.26 -22.68 -27.92
CA HIS A 12 2.62 -22.12 -27.88
C HIS A 12 2.78 -21.21 -26.66
N VAL A 13 3.54 -21.68 -25.69
CA VAL A 13 3.82 -20.91 -24.46
C VAL A 13 5.29 -20.52 -24.44
N VAL A 14 5.55 -19.23 -24.26
CA VAL A 14 6.91 -18.71 -24.11
C VAL A 14 7.05 -18.18 -22.69
N VAL A 15 8.13 -18.58 -21.99
CA VAL A 15 8.42 -18.11 -20.64
C VAL A 15 9.67 -17.23 -20.65
N GLN A 16 9.65 -16.21 -19.79
CA GLN A 16 10.75 -15.26 -19.65
C GLN A 16 10.90 -14.78 -18.21
N GLY A 17 12.00 -14.09 -17.94
CA GLY A 17 12.35 -13.59 -16.60
C GLY A 17 13.41 -14.44 -15.92
N GLY A 18 14.07 -13.87 -14.92
CA GLY A 18 15.20 -14.50 -14.23
C GLY A 18 14.86 -15.83 -13.54
N THR A 19 13.63 -15.99 -13.03
CA THR A 19 13.14 -17.24 -12.43
C THR A 19 13.18 -18.40 -13.43
N MET A 20 12.94 -18.12 -14.71
CA MET A 20 12.93 -19.13 -15.79
C MET A 20 14.33 -19.55 -16.26
N LYS A 21 15.41 -19.05 -15.65
CA LYS A 21 16.76 -19.64 -15.80
C LYS A 21 16.85 -21.02 -15.17
N ASN A 22 16.06 -21.26 -14.15
CA ASN A 22 16.09 -22.54 -13.41
C ASN A 22 15.29 -23.60 -14.18
N ASP A 23 15.98 -24.63 -14.67
CA ASP A 23 15.38 -25.73 -15.45
C ASP A 23 14.31 -26.49 -14.64
N SER A 24 14.51 -26.62 -13.33
CA SER A 24 13.53 -27.29 -12.46
C SER A 24 12.20 -26.51 -12.39
N VAL A 25 12.27 -25.17 -12.41
CA VAL A 25 11.07 -24.32 -12.43
C VAL A 25 10.34 -24.44 -13.75
N VAL A 26 11.08 -24.42 -14.88
CA VAL A 26 10.50 -24.61 -16.22
C VAL A 26 9.83 -25.97 -16.29
N ARG A 27 10.52 -27.04 -15.83
CA ARG A 27 9.95 -28.38 -15.85
C ARG A 27 8.73 -28.55 -14.95
N ALA A 28 8.75 -27.97 -13.78
CA ALA A 28 7.58 -27.94 -12.89
C ALA A 28 6.37 -27.23 -13.52
N PHE A 29 6.64 -26.12 -14.20
CA PHE A 29 5.59 -25.38 -14.91
C PHE A 29 4.99 -26.21 -16.06
N GLU A 30 5.82 -26.89 -16.88
CA GLU A 30 5.35 -27.80 -17.95
C GLU A 30 4.47 -28.93 -17.41
N LEU A 31 4.90 -29.55 -16.32
CA LEU A 31 4.16 -30.66 -15.68
C LEU A 31 2.81 -30.18 -15.13
N LEU A 32 2.77 -29.01 -14.49
CA LEU A 32 1.55 -28.46 -13.92
C LEU A 32 0.57 -27.92 -14.98
N SER A 33 1.10 -27.34 -16.05
CA SER A 33 0.28 -26.76 -17.14
C SER A 33 -0.05 -27.75 -18.25
N HIS A 34 0.54 -28.96 -18.23
CA HIS A 34 0.47 -29.98 -19.27
C HIS A 34 0.81 -29.43 -20.67
N THR A 35 1.75 -28.47 -20.73
CA THR A 35 2.13 -27.77 -21.97
C THR A 35 3.65 -27.64 -22.02
N GLU A 36 4.23 -27.90 -23.20
CA GLU A 36 5.65 -27.59 -23.43
C GLU A 36 5.84 -26.10 -23.58
N VAL A 37 6.95 -25.59 -23.02
CA VAL A 37 7.26 -24.16 -23.08
C VAL A 37 8.56 -23.89 -23.80
N ALA A 38 8.58 -22.85 -24.61
CA ALA A 38 9.79 -22.30 -25.20
C ALA A 38 10.42 -21.26 -24.25
N ARG A 39 11.73 -21.28 -24.15
CA ARG A 39 12.51 -20.35 -23.36
C ARG A 39 13.71 -19.87 -24.16
N SER A 40 14.01 -18.57 -24.14
CA SER A 40 15.25 -18.06 -24.71
C SER A 40 16.47 -18.54 -23.91
N ASN A 41 17.67 -18.51 -24.51
CA ASN A 41 18.92 -18.80 -23.81
C ASN A 41 19.31 -17.72 -22.77
N MET A 42 18.64 -16.56 -22.76
CA MET A 42 18.83 -15.47 -21.82
C MET A 42 17.46 -14.91 -21.36
N PRO A 43 16.66 -15.73 -20.67
CA PRO A 43 15.30 -15.37 -20.30
C PRO A 43 15.22 -14.14 -19.41
N GLU A 44 16.24 -13.87 -18.61
CA GLU A 44 16.35 -12.70 -17.72
C GLU A 44 16.53 -11.38 -18.48
N MET A 45 17.04 -11.43 -19.70
CA MET A 45 17.30 -10.24 -20.54
C MET A 45 16.13 -9.89 -21.49
N MET A 46 15.10 -10.73 -21.55
CA MET A 46 14.03 -10.56 -22.54
C MET A 46 13.27 -9.24 -22.39
N GLY A 47 13.14 -8.73 -21.14
CA GLY A 47 12.57 -7.40 -20.91
C GLY A 47 13.40 -6.28 -21.53
N ALA A 48 14.72 -6.31 -21.31
CA ALA A 48 15.63 -5.32 -21.92
C ALA A 48 15.66 -5.43 -23.44
N TYR A 49 15.64 -6.66 -23.98
CA TYR A 49 15.56 -6.90 -25.41
C TYR A 49 14.26 -6.33 -26.02
N GLY A 50 13.12 -6.57 -25.36
CA GLY A 50 11.83 -6.00 -25.79
C GLY A 50 11.82 -4.48 -25.78
N CYS A 51 12.39 -3.86 -24.73
CA CYS A 51 12.55 -2.39 -24.67
C CYS A 51 13.41 -1.86 -25.81
N ALA A 52 14.51 -2.56 -26.16
CA ALA A 52 15.36 -2.17 -27.29
C ALA A 52 14.62 -2.26 -28.63
N LEU A 53 13.85 -3.32 -28.86
CA LEU A 53 13.02 -3.45 -30.05
C LEU A 53 11.96 -2.36 -30.15
N HIS A 54 11.30 -2.05 -29.03
CA HIS A 54 10.31 -0.97 -28.99
C HIS A 54 10.96 0.39 -29.28
N ALA A 55 12.09 0.68 -28.67
CA ALA A 55 12.83 1.91 -28.95
C ALA A 55 13.24 2.04 -30.43
N ILE A 56 13.66 0.94 -31.08
CA ILE A 56 13.98 0.93 -32.49
C ILE A 56 12.74 1.24 -33.34
N ALA A 57 11.59 0.66 -32.99
CA ALA A 57 10.33 0.93 -33.71
C ALA A 57 9.93 2.40 -33.59
N GLU A 58 9.95 2.96 -32.37
CA GLU A 58 9.64 4.37 -32.10
C GLU A 58 10.57 5.34 -32.86
N ILE A 59 11.88 5.02 -32.95
CA ILE A 59 12.87 5.85 -33.65
C ILE A 59 12.63 5.79 -35.16
N ARG A 60 12.18 4.67 -35.73
CA ARG A 60 11.89 4.55 -37.18
C ARG A 60 10.68 5.36 -37.59
N ASP A 61 9.70 5.50 -36.68
CA ASP A 61 8.44 6.21 -36.92
C ASP A 61 8.52 7.70 -36.57
N ALA A 62 9.54 8.11 -35.78
CA ALA A 62 9.75 9.49 -35.41
C ALA A 62 10.62 10.25 -36.42
N ASP A 63 10.27 11.50 -36.71
CA ASP A 63 11.17 12.42 -37.43
C ASP A 63 12.54 12.44 -36.73
N ALA A 64 13.60 12.24 -37.50
CA ALA A 64 15.00 12.05 -37.06
C ALA A 64 15.55 13.20 -36.15
N ALA A 65 14.80 14.27 -35.99
CA ALA A 65 15.15 15.42 -35.11
C ALA A 65 14.95 15.13 -33.60
N VAL A 66 14.20 14.08 -33.20
CA VAL A 66 13.84 13.82 -31.82
C VAL A 66 14.76 12.81 -31.12
N ALA A 67 15.43 11.96 -31.87
CA ALA A 67 16.28 10.91 -31.30
C ALA A 67 17.73 11.38 -31.13
N LYS A 68 18.02 12.13 -30.08
CA LYS A 68 19.39 12.33 -29.62
C LYS A 68 19.84 11.06 -28.87
N ALA A 69 20.29 10.04 -29.64
CA ALA A 69 20.85 8.83 -29.07
C ALA A 69 22.12 9.20 -28.27
N HIS A 70 22.14 8.80 -26.99
CA HIS A 70 23.36 8.89 -26.19
C HIS A 70 24.37 7.84 -26.68
N THR A 71 25.61 8.26 -26.86
CA THR A 71 26.70 7.32 -27.12
C THR A 71 27.03 6.49 -25.86
N LEU A 72 27.75 5.39 -26.03
CA LEU A 72 28.20 4.61 -24.87
C LEU A 72 29.06 5.46 -23.92
N ASP A 73 29.91 6.34 -24.48
CA ASP A 73 30.74 7.26 -23.69
C ASP A 73 29.88 8.28 -22.92
N ASP A 74 28.79 8.78 -23.51
CA ASP A 74 27.83 9.63 -22.80
C ASP A 74 27.22 8.88 -21.61
N LEU A 75 26.82 7.61 -21.80
CA LEU A 75 26.25 6.78 -20.74
C LEU A 75 27.27 6.48 -19.64
N LEU A 76 28.50 6.17 -19.99
CA LEU A 76 29.59 5.95 -19.03
C LEU A 76 29.90 7.22 -18.23
N ASN A 77 29.94 8.38 -18.87
CA ASN A 77 30.13 9.67 -18.21
C ASN A 77 28.95 10.06 -17.32
N MET A 78 27.72 9.72 -17.74
CA MET A 78 26.51 9.94 -16.93
C MET A 78 26.44 8.99 -15.73
N ALA A 79 27.11 7.85 -15.77
CA ALA A 79 27.17 6.89 -14.66
C ALA A 79 28.05 7.34 -13.48
N THR A 80 28.83 8.44 -13.64
CA THR A 80 29.65 8.99 -12.56
C THR A 80 28.79 9.81 -11.61
N TYR A 81 28.70 9.41 -10.35
CA TYR A 81 27.92 10.09 -9.34
C TYR A 81 28.50 9.93 -7.93
N ASP A 82 28.26 10.91 -7.09
CA ASP A 82 28.48 10.80 -5.65
C ASP A 82 27.20 10.37 -4.96
N THR A 83 27.33 9.60 -3.89
CA THR A 83 26.19 9.19 -3.06
C THR A 83 26.22 9.83 -1.69
N LYS A 84 25.04 10.22 -1.18
CA LYS A 84 24.87 10.67 0.20
C LYS A 84 23.62 10.03 0.81
N LEU A 85 23.80 9.38 1.95
CA LEU A 85 22.69 8.87 2.73
C LEU A 85 22.06 10.01 3.54
N LEU A 86 20.76 10.15 3.44
CA LEU A 86 19.94 11.13 4.12
C LEU A 86 18.87 10.44 4.97
N ASN A 87 18.49 11.06 6.08
CA ASN A 87 17.32 10.62 6.84
C ASN A 87 16.19 11.62 6.60
N CYS A 88 15.06 11.15 6.06
CA CYS A 88 13.89 11.97 5.83
C CYS A 88 13.19 12.25 7.16
N LYS A 89 12.97 13.54 7.46
CA LYS A 89 12.26 14.00 8.65
C LYS A 89 10.83 14.48 8.36
N GLY A 90 10.28 14.10 7.22
CA GLY A 90 8.98 14.60 6.77
C GLY A 90 7.77 13.93 7.44
N CYS A 91 7.94 12.79 8.08
CA CYS A 91 6.92 12.04 8.84
C CYS A 91 7.59 10.98 9.72
N GLU A 92 6.81 10.23 10.48
CA GLU A 92 7.28 9.19 11.41
C GLU A 92 8.01 8.01 10.73
N ASN A 93 7.89 7.83 9.41
CA ASN A 93 8.59 6.76 8.70
C ASN A 93 10.12 6.94 8.67
N HIS A 94 10.63 8.14 8.89
CA HIS A 94 12.07 8.45 8.92
C HIS A 94 12.90 7.72 7.86
N CYS A 95 12.40 7.69 6.60
CA CYS A 95 13.01 6.91 5.53
C CYS A 95 14.49 7.24 5.35
N PHE A 96 15.32 6.21 5.19
CA PHE A 96 16.68 6.36 4.69
C PHE A 96 16.63 6.56 3.17
N VAL A 97 17.09 7.72 2.72
CA VAL A 97 17.06 8.13 1.32
C VAL A 97 18.48 8.27 0.83
N THR A 98 18.81 7.60 -0.26
CA THR A 98 20.10 7.77 -0.94
C THR A 98 19.93 8.87 -1.99
N MET A 99 20.68 9.95 -1.84
CA MET A 99 20.81 10.99 -2.84
C MET A 99 21.99 10.66 -3.76
N TYR A 100 21.74 10.60 -5.05
CA TYR A 100 22.75 10.49 -6.10
C TYR A 100 22.96 11.88 -6.69
N LYS A 101 24.18 12.35 -6.70
CA LYS A 101 24.56 13.62 -7.31
C LYS A 101 25.42 13.36 -8.53
N PHE A 102 24.90 13.64 -9.69
CA PHE A 102 25.57 13.47 -10.98
C PHE A 102 26.44 14.67 -11.34
N ALA A 103 27.38 14.46 -12.23
CA ALA A 103 28.09 15.54 -12.90
C ALA A 103 27.06 16.51 -13.51
N GLY A 104 27.28 17.82 -13.39
CA GLY A 104 26.30 18.84 -13.82
C GLY A 104 25.23 19.19 -12.78
N GLY A 105 25.31 18.64 -11.55
CA GLY A 105 24.48 19.04 -10.40
C GLY A 105 23.09 18.43 -10.34
N ARG A 106 22.71 17.57 -11.29
CA ARG A 106 21.46 16.81 -11.25
C ARG A 106 21.46 15.87 -10.04
N ARG A 107 20.32 15.76 -9.36
CA ARG A 107 20.13 14.87 -8.21
C ARG A 107 19.04 13.88 -8.48
N PHE A 108 19.22 12.67 -7.96
CA PHE A 108 18.23 11.61 -7.95
C PHE A 108 18.12 11.06 -6.54
N TYR A 109 16.92 10.74 -6.11
CA TYR A 109 16.65 10.20 -4.77
C TYR A 109 16.03 8.82 -4.87
N SER A 110 16.51 7.88 -4.05
CA SER A 110 15.96 6.53 -3.94
C SER A 110 15.80 6.11 -2.49
N GLY A 111 14.93 5.12 -2.24
CA GLY A 111 14.63 4.65 -0.88
C GLY A 111 13.53 5.43 -0.16
N ASN A 112 13.05 6.54 -0.72
CA ASN A 112 11.90 7.25 -0.18
C ASN A 112 10.60 6.47 -0.45
N LYS A 113 9.74 6.35 0.56
CA LYS A 113 8.42 5.70 0.44
C LYS A 113 7.34 6.63 -0.13
N CYS A 114 7.63 7.90 -0.27
CA CYS A 114 6.76 8.90 -0.89
C CYS A 114 7.59 10.02 -1.52
N GLU A 115 6.96 10.88 -2.33
CA GLU A 115 7.59 12.01 -3.02
C GLU A 115 7.31 13.36 -2.33
N ARG A 116 6.93 13.36 -1.05
CA ARG A 116 6.53 14.58 -0.34
C ARG A 116 7.71 15.50 -0.07
N VAL A 117 8.86 14.95 0.36
CA VAL A 117 10.07 15.71 0.72
C VAL A 117 11.11 15.59 -0.38
N PHE A 118 11.39 14.36 -0.80
CA PHE A 118 12.35 14.06 -1.85
C PHE A 118 11.59 13.53 -3.07
N ASN A 119 11.75 14.19 -4.21
CA ASN A 119 11.15 13.76 -5.47
C ASN A 119 12.13 13.91 -6.63
N ASN A 120 11.89 13.18 -7.71
CA ASN A 120 12.72 13.15 -8.91
C ASN A 120 12.06 13.87 -10.10
N LYS A 121 10.97 14.61 -9.89
CA LYS A 121 10.10 15.14 -10.95
C LYS A 121 10.53 16.49 -11.53
N GLY A 122 11.71 16.98 -11.14
CA GLY A 122 12.24 18.26 -11.64
C GLY A 122 11.64 19.51 -10.98
N LYS A 123 12.15 20.69 -11.38
CA LYS A 123 11.77 21.97 -10.77
C LYS A 123 10.40 22.49 -11.19
N ASP A 124 9.94 22.09 -12.36
CA ASP A 124 8.67 22.57 -12.97
C ASP A 124 7.49 21.66 -12.63
N TYR A 125 7.67 20.66 -11.76
CA TYR A 125 6.60 19.79 -11.34
C TYR A 125 5.63 20.52 -10.43
N VAL A 126 4.43 20.79 -10.94
CA VAL A 126 3.32 21.28 -10.13
C VAL A 126 2.70 20.09 -9.40
N LYS A 127 2.85 20.08 -8.10
CA LYS A 127 2.25 19.04 -7.24
C LYS A 127 0.74 19.22 -7.24
N GLY A 128 0.01 18.18 -7.64
CA GLY A 128 -1.44 18.14 -7.48
C GLY A 128 -1.87 18.29 -6.02
N GLU A 129 -3.08 18.75 -5.79
CA GLU A 129 -3.65 18.84 -4.46
C GLU A 129 -3.81 17.44 -3.85
N ASN A 130 -3.37 17.27 -2.61
CA ASN A 130 -3.55 16.03 -1.87
C ASN A 130 -4.94 16.01 -1.23
N ILE A 131 -5.86 15.26 -1.79
CA ILE A 131 -7.24 15.14 -1.30
C ILE A 131 -7.40 14.26 -0.06
N TYR A 132 -6.40 13.45 0.31
CA TYR A 132 -6.49 12.54 1.47
C TYR A 132 -6.73 13.25 2.81
N PRO A 133 -6.10 14.40 3.13
CA PRO A 133 -6.44 15.13 4.35
C PRO A 133 -7.89 15.64 4.36
N TYR A 134 -8.44 15.95 3.20
CA TYR A 134 -9.85 16.33 3.07
C TYR A 134 -10.77 15.12 3.33
N LYS A 135 -10.50 13.97 2.67
CA LYS A 135 -11.22 12.72 2.91
C LYS A 135 -11.17 12.34 4.40
N TYR A 136 -10.00 12.43 5.02
CA TYR A 136 -9.81 12.09 6.43
C TYR A 136 -10.70 12.94 7.35
N ARG A 137 -10.76 14.26 7.11
CA ARG A 137 -11.67 15.15 7.85
C ARG A 137 -13.13 14.80 7.65
N LEU A 138 -13.55 14.50 6.42
CA LEU A 138 -14.93 14.09 6.15
C LEU A 138 -15.34 12.83 6.91
N LEU A 139 -14.41 11.91 7.10
CA LEU A 139 -14.67 10.66 7.83
C LEU A 139 -14.71 10.87 9.35
N PHE A 140 -13.76 11.60 9.92
CA PHE A 140 -13.49 11.60 11.35
C PHE A 140 -13.70 12.94 12.06
N ASP A 141 -13.79 14.07 11.34
CA ASP A 141 -14.06 15.39 11.92
C ASP A 141 -15.56 15.54 12.20
N ARG A 142 -16.03 14.74 13.16
CA ARG A 142 -17.40 14.76 13.65
C ARG A 142 -17.39 15.30 15.05
N ALA A 143 -18.41 16.08 15.40
CA ALA A 143 -18.58 16.58 16.76
C ALA A 143 -18.67 15.39 17.72
N GLU A 144 -17.55 15.05 18.32
CA GLU A 144 -17.53 14.09 19.44
C GLU A 144 -18.20 14.80 20.63
N GLU A 145 -19.34 14.27 21.06
CA GLU A 145 -19.77 14.55 22.43
C GLU A 145 -18.66 14.05 23.35
N SER A 146 -18.07 14.92 24.17
CA SER A 146 -17.02 14.47 25.09
C SER A 146 -17.56 13.32 25.95
N VAL A 147 -16.70 12.37 26.28
CA VAL A 147 -17.07 11.21 27.14
C VAL A 147 -17.64 11.69 28.48
N GLU A 148 -17.33 12.91 28.88
CA GLU A 148 -17.80 13.57 30.11
C GLU A 148 -19.19 14.19 30.00
N SER A 149 -19.74 14.35 28.78
CA SER A 149 -20.99 15.12 28.58
C SER A 149 -22.25 14.46 29.13
N ASP A 150 -22.30 13.13 29.19
CA ASP A 150 -23.40 12.39 29.82
C ASP A 150 -22.91 11.06 30.42
N PRO A 151 -22.61 11.03 31.72
CA PRO A 151 -22.09 9.85 32.41
C PRO A 151 -23.09 8.67 32.42
N LYS A 152 -24.35 8.87 32.05
CA LYS A 152 -25.36 7.79 32.05
C LYS A 152 -25.41 7.04 30.72
N LYS A 153 -24.92 7.63 29.64
CA LYS A 153 -24.91 6.96 28.33
C LYS A 153 -23.87 5.86 28.28
N PRO A 154 -24.21 4.65 27.80
CA PRO A 154 -23.21 3.63 27.54
C PRO A 154 -22.27 4.06 26.40
N VAL A 155 -21.04 3.57 26.43
CA VAL A 155 -20.00 3.94 25.48
C VAL A 155 -19.79 2.84 24.45
N VAL A 156 -19.78 3.19 23.17
CA VAL A 156 -19.32 2.31 22.09
C VAL A 156 -18.00 2.83 21.57
N ALA A 157 -16.95 2.05 21.77
CA ALA A 157 -15.59 2.35 21.35
C ALA A 157 -15.32 1.72 19.98
N ILE A 158 -14.89 2.53 19.02
CA ILE A 158 -14.64 2.11 17.62
C ILE A 158 -13.15 2.28 17.31
N PRO A 159 -12.43 1.20 16.90
CA PRO A 159 -11.04 1.31 16.49
C PRO A 159 -10.94 1.96 15.10
N ARG A 160 -10.05 2.93 14.94
CA ARG A 160 -9.79 3.66 13.69
C ARG A 160 -8.88 2.87 12.76
N VAL A 161 -9.31 1.69 12.33
CA VAL A 161 -8.51 0.75 11.52
C VAL A 161 -9.37 -0.01 10.52
N LEU A 162 -8.73 -0.54 9.49
CA LEU A 162 -9.33 -1.41 8.48
C LEU A 162 -10.61 -0.81 7.86
N ASN A 163 -11.68 -1.60 7.74
CA ASN A 163 -12.97 -1.15 7.20
C ASN A 163 -13.63 -0.03 8.00
N MET A 164 -13.27 0.13 9.27
CA MET A 164 -13.80 1.25 10.09
C MET A 164 -13.43 2.63 9.54
N TYR A 165 -12.44 2.74 8.67
CA TYR A 165 -12.14 4.02 8.00
C TYR A 165 -13.28 4.50 7.13
N GLU A 166 -13.82 3.63 6.27
CA GLU A 166 -14.91 4.02 5.34
C GLU A 166 -16.27 4.03 6.06
N ASP A 167 -16.52 3.08 6.94
CA ASP A 167 -17.82 2.86 7.58
C ASP A 167 -18.04 3.70 8.84
N PHE A 168 -17.01 4.37 9.36
CA PHE A 168 -17.12 5.14 10.61
C PHE A 168 -18.27 6.16 10.60
N PRO A 169 -18.53 6.94 9.53
CA PRO A 169 -19.65 7.88 9.51
C PRO A 169 -21.01 7.22 9.73
N PHE A 170 -21.21 6.05 9.17
CA PHE A 170 -22.43 5.27 9.33
C PHE A 170 -22.59 4.79 10.78
N TRP A 171 -21.57 4.11 11.31
CA TRP A 171 -21.61 3.58 12.67
C TRP A 171 -21.71 4.66 13.73
N HIS A 172 -20.95 5.75 13.57
CA HIS A 172 -21.06 6.90 14.44
C HIS A 172 -22.47 7.44 14.51
N THR A 173 -23.11 7.66 13.36
CA THR A 173 -24.48 8.16 13.28
C THR A 173 -25.47 7.19 13.90
N LEU A 174 -25.35 5.90 13.60
CA LEU A 174 -26.22 4.85 14.13
C LEU A 174 -26.17 4.82 15.67
N PHE A 175 -24.99 4.69 16.24
CA PHE A 175 -24.85 4.58 17.70
C PHE A 175 -25.22 5.86 18.43
N THR A 176 -24.86 7.02 17.88
CA THR A 176 -25.25 8.30 18.47
C THR A 176 -26.78 8.45 18.50
N LYS A 177 -27.47 8.09 17.40
CA LYS A 177 -28.95 8.11 17.33
C LYS A 177 -29.60 7.05 18.23
N ALA A 178 -28.94 5.93 18.45
CA ALA A 178 -29.38 4.89 19.37
C ALA A 178 -29.15 5.23 20.86
N GLY A 179 -28.58 6.40 21.16
CA GLY A 179 -28.39 6.88 22.52
C GLY A 179 -27.07 6.47 23.15
N PHE A 180 -26.13 5.93 22.40
CA PHE A 180 -24.78 5.64 22.86
C PHE A 180 -23.87 6.86 22.69
N GLN A 181 -22.81 6.89 23.50
CA GLN A 181 -21.68 7.77 23.25
C GLN A 181 -20.63 7.01 22.44
N VAL A 182 -20.19 7.58 21.32
CA VAL A 182 -19.16 6.97 20.49
C VAL A 182 -17.79 7.46 20.93
N MET A 183 -16.87 6.53 21.17
CA MET A 183 -15.47 6.78 21.47
C MET A 183 -14.62 6.26 20.31
N LEU A 184 -13.93 7.14 19.61
CA LEU A 184 -13.00 6.75 18.55
C LEU A 184 -11.58 6.61 19.11
N SER A 185 -10.83 5.59 18.68
CA SER A 185 -9.40 5.51 19.00
C SER A 185 -8.63 6.65 18.35
N SER A 186 -7.51 7.01 18.95
CA SER A 186 -6.62 8.05 18.43
C SER A 186 -5.99 7.64 17.11
N GLU A 187 -5.30 8.56 16.44
CA GLU A 187 -4.54 8.26 15.22
C GLU A 187 -3.43 7.24 15.47
N SER A 188 -3.16 6.41 14.47
CA SER A 188 -2.04 5.47 14.51
C SER A 188 -0.71 6.22 14.59
N THR A 189 0.13 5.86 15.57
CA THR A 189 1.51 6.32 15.67
C THR A 189 2.45 5.13 15.78
N PHE A 190 3.71 5.32 15.38
CA PHE A 190 4.70 4.25 15.49
C PHE A 190 4.93 3.85 16.96
N GLN A 191 4.95 4.82 17.87
CA GLN A 191 5.11 4.58 19.30
C GLN A 191 3.99 3.70 19.88
N ARG A 192 2.73 3.93 19.49
CA ARG A 192 1.60 3.09 19.91
C ARG A 192 1.70 1.68 19.34
N TYR A 193 2.09 1.58 18.09
CA TYR A 193 2.32 0.28 17.45
C TYR A 193 3.39 -0.51 18.21
N GLU A 194 4.54 0.10 18.51
CA GLU A 194 5.60 -0.55 19.29
C GLU A 194 5.10 -1.01 20.68
N GLY A 195 4.30 -0.18 21.36
CA GLY A 195 3.72 -0.50 22.65
C GLY A 195 2.71 -1.66 22.65
N ALA A 196 2.21 -2.03 21.46
CA ALA A 196 1.27 -3.15 21.29
C ALA A 196 1.89 -4.39 20.64
N LEU A 197 3.17 -4.37 20.26
CA LEU A 197 3.83 -5.46 19.54
C LEU A 197 3.74 -6.81 20.28
N SER A 198 3.77 -6.81 21.60
CA SER A 198 3.66 -8.05 22.42
C SER A 198 2.31 -8.78 22.25
N SER A 199 1.27 -8.09 21.80
CA SER A 199 -0.04 -8.70 21.54
C SER A 199 -0.20 -9.24 20.11
N VAL A 200 0.74 -8.92 19.21
CA VAL A 200 0.70 -9.41 17.83
C VAL A 200 1.21 -10.84 17.76
N MET A 201 0.30 -11.79 17.54
CA MET A 201 0.56 -13.22 17.62
C MET A 201 1.37 -13.78 16.43
N SER A 202 1.43 -13.06 15.31
CA SER A 202 2.09 -13.53 14.09
C SER A 202 2.80 -12.42 13.34
N ASP A 203 4.04 -12.66 12.95
CA ASP A 203 4.79 -11.75 12.09
C ASP A 203 4.30 -11.73 10.65
N ASN A 204 3.54 -12.75 10.24
CA ASN A 204 3.10 -12.95 8.85
C ASN A 204 1.85 -12.17 8.48
N ILE A 205 1.16 -11.56 9.42
CA ILE A 205 0.01 -10.69 9.11
C ILE A 205 0.46 -9.35 8.55
N CYS A 206 -0.37 -8.75 7.71
CA CYS A 206 -0.08 -7.46 7.09
C CYS A 206 0.02 -6.33 8.13
N PHE A 207 0.75 -5.27 7.82
CA PHE A 207 0.93 -4.15 8.75
C PHE A 207 -0.38 -3.48 9.20
N PRO A 208 -1.38 -3.22 8.32
CA PRO A 208 -2.68 -2.71 8.76
C PRO A 208 -3.37 -3.59 9.80
N ALA A 209 -3.28 -4.92 9.68
CA ALA A 209 -3.83 -5.84 10.67
C ALA A 209 -3.08 -5.76 12.02
N LYS A 210 -1.77 -5.57 11.99
CA LYS A 210 -0.97 -5.37 13.22
C LYS A 210 -1.38 -4.09 13.96
N LEU A 211 -1.79 -3.05 13.25
CA LEU A 211 -2.26 -1.81 13.87
C LEU A 211 -3.53 -1.98 14.70
N VAL A 212 -4.39 -2.95 14.39
CA VAL A 212 -5.61 -3.25 15.15
C VAL A 212 -5.30 -3.42 16.63
N HIS A 213 -4.24 -4.16 16.95
CA HIS A 213 -3.83 -4.43 18.32
C HIS A 213 -3.58 -3.16 19.14
N SER A 214 -2.95 -2.16 18.53
CA SER A 214 -2.66 -0.89 19.22
C SER A 214 -3.92 -0.07 19.48
N HIS A 215 -4.88 -0.09 18.57
CA HIS A 215 -6.15 0.62 18.72
C HIS A 215 -7.08 -0.06 19.72
N VAL A 216 -7.18 -1.39 19.68
CA VAL A 216 -7.99 -2.15 20.64
C VAL A 216 -7.43 -1.99 22.06
N LYS A 217 -6.10 -2.09 22.23
CA LYS A 217 -5.46 -1.88 23.53
C LYS A 217 -5.73 -0.47 24.09
N GLU A 218 -5.58 0.58 23.28
CA GLU A 218 -5.91 1.93 23.70
C GLU A 218 -7.37 2.07 24.15
N LEU A 219 -8.29 1.51 23.37
CA LEU A 219 -9.72 1.58 23.70
C LEU A 219 -10.06 0.80 24.97
N ASP A 220 -9.46 -0.36 25.17
CA ASP A 220 -9.62 -1.16 26.39
C ASP A 220 -9.11 -0.39 27.63
N GLU A 221 -7.93 0.22 27.54
CA GLU A 221 -7.39 1.08 28.58
C GLU A 221 -8.30 2.28 28.88
N ARG A 222 -8.88 2.92 27.86
CA ARG A 222 -9.80 4.06 28.04
C ARG A 222 -11.15 3.63 28.59
N LEU A 223 -11.66 2.47 28.19
CA LEU A 223 -12.91 1.92 28.73
C LEU A 223 -12.77 1.50 30.20
N SER A 224 -11.62 0.94 30.58
CA SER A 224 -11.35 0.59 31.98
C SER A 224 -11.28 1.79 32.95
N GLN A 225 -11.10 3.01 32.39
CA GLN A 225 -11.10 4.26 33.15
C GLN A 225 -12.49 4.93 33.26
N LEU A 226 -13.52 4.30 32.69
CA LEU A 226 -14.88 4.83 32.82
C LEU A 226 -15.34 4.79 34.27
N PRO A 227 -16.19 5.75 34.69
CA PRO A 227 -16.77 5.76 36.04
C PRO A 227 -17.50 4.45 36.36
N ASP A 228 -17.50 4.07 37.63
CA ASP A 228 -18.17 2.88 38.15
C ASP A 228 -19.64 2.81 37.67
N GLY A 229 -20.03 1.65 37.17
CA GLY A 229 -21.39 1.39 36.66
C GLY A 229 -21.66 1.87 35.24
N ARG A 230 -20.73 2.56 34.59
CA ARG A 230 -20.87 2.94 33.21
C ARG A 230 -20.44 1.82 32.28
N GLN A 231 -21.34 1.38 31.41
CA GLN A 231 -21.05 0.31 30.44
C GLN A 231 -20.27 0.84 29.23
N GLY A 232 -19.25 0.08 28.80
CA GLY A 232 -18.48 0.34 27.61
C GLY A 232 -18.25 -0.93 26.80
N PHE A 233 -18.29 -0.80 25.47
CA PHE A 233 -18.13 -1.92 24.54
C PHE A 233 -17.18 -1.51 23.41
N ILE A 234 -16.31 -2.42 22.98
CA ILE A 234 -15.54 -2.25 21.74
C ILE A 234 -16.38 -2.84 20.61
N PHE A 235 -16.64 -2.03 19.59
CA PHE A 235 -17.35 -2.44 18.39
C PHE A 235 -16.39 -2.52 17.21
N MET A 236 -16.22 -3.73 16.69
CA MET A 236 -15.39 -4.03 15.52
C MET A 236 -16.07 -5.15 14.73
N PRO A 237 -16.92 -4.81 13.75
CA PRO A 237 -17.65 -5.81 12.98
C PRO A 237 -16.73 -6.50 11.99
N TYR A 238 -17.01 -7.78 11.75
CA TYR A 238 -16.45 -8.53 10.64
C TYR A 238 -17.30 -8.32 9.40
N VAL A 239 -16.71 -7.76 8.35
CA VAL A 239 -17.39 -7.46 7.09
C VAL A 239 -16.86 -8.37 6.01
N ILE A 240 -17.59 -9.46 5.74
CA ILE A 240 -17.17 -10.49 4.77
C ILE A 240 -17.34 -10.02 3.34
N PHE A 241 -18.39 -9.24 3.10
CA PHE A 241 -18.85 -8.87 1.76
C PHE A 241 -19.26 -7.40 1.72
N GLU A 242 -18.76 -6.69 0.73
CA GLU A 242 -19.14 -5.28 0.48
C GLU A 242 -20.19 -5.19 -0.63
N HIS A 243 -20.94 -4.10 -0.62
CA HIS A 243 -21.86 -3.79 -1.71
C HIS A 243 -21.12 -3.66 -3.04
N GLN A 244 -21.68 -4.23 -4.09
CA GLN A 244 -21.16 -4.11 -5.44
C GLN A 244 -21.60 -2.79 -6.05
N ASP A 245 -20.69 -1.83 -6.18
CA ASP A 245 -20.97 -0.51 -6.73
C ASP A 245 -20.96 -0.47 -8.27
N ASP A 246 -20.37 -1.48 -8.93
CA ASP A 246 -20.23 -1.57 -10.38
C ASP A 246 -20.46 -3.01 -10.84
N ASP A 247 -21.35 -3.23 -11.79
CA ASP A 247 -21.69 -4.55 -12.34
C ASP A 247 -20.49 -5.28 -12.96
N ARG A 248 -19.41 -4.56 -13.27
CA ARG A 248 -18.14 -5.13 -13.74
C ARG A 248 -17.29 -5.73 -12.62
N ASN A 249 -17.60 -5.42 -11.37
CA ASN A 249 -16.91 -5.98 -10.22
C ASN A 249 -17.41 -7.41 -9.99
N ILE A 250 -16.54 -8.38 -10.24
CA ILE A 250 -16.89 -9.81 -10.08
C ILE A 250 -16.62 -10.34 -8.66
N ASN A 251 -15.93 -9.58 -7.82
CA ASN A 251 -15.59 -9.95 -6.45
C ASN A 251 -15.81 -8.78 -5.50
N SER A 252 -16.66 -8.99 -4.50
CA SER A 252 -16.95 -8.01 -3.43
C SER A 252 -16.58 -8.55 -2.04
N TYR A 253 -15.76 -9.61 -1.98
CA TYR A 253 -15.27 -10.15 -0.73
C TYR A 253 -14.12 -9.32 -0.18
N ASN A 254 -14.19 -9.04 1.11
CA ASN A 254 -13.11 -8.39 1.83
C ASN A 254 -11.90 -9.31 2.07
N CYS A 255 -10.80 -8.69 2.42
CA CYS A 255 -9.61 -9.38 2.90
C CYS A 255 -9.96 -10.28 4.11
N PRO A 256 -9.42 -11.50 4.23
CA PRO A 256 -9.67 -12.39 5.38
C PRO A 256 -9.47 -11.73 6.75
N ILE A 257 -8.55 -10.78 6.86
CA ILE A 257 -8.30 -10.04 8.12
C ILE A 257 -9.50 -9.16 8.53
N VAL A 258 -10.32 -8.76 7.59
CA VAL A 258 -11.53 -7.94 7.85
C VAL A 258 -12.76 -8.83 8.01
N SER A 259 -12.70 -10.05 7.52
CA SER A 259 -13.82 -11.00 7.46
C SER A 259 -13.72 -12.21 8.41
N ALA A 260 -12.62 -12.31 9.19
CA ALA A 260 -12.39 -13.46 10.08
C ALA A 260 -12.03 -13.05 11.51
#